data_a5fdbc48457cc25e6f831f9e305e69f8
#
_entry.id   a5fdbc48457cc25e6f831f9e305e69f8
#
_cell.length_a   1.000
_cell.length_b   1.000
_cell.length_c   1.000
_cell.angle_alpha   90.00
_cell.angle_beta   90.00
_cell.angle_gamma   90.00
#
_symmetry.space_group_name_H-M   'P 1'
#
loop_
_entity.id
_entity.type
_entity.pdbx_description
1 polymer ?
#
loop_
_entity_poly.entity_id
_entity_poly.type
_entity_poly.pdbx_seq_one_letter_code
_entity_poly.pdbx_strand_id
1 'polypeptide(L)'
;MKLLTAVIPCYNSAAYMSRAIESLLSGGDEMEIIIVNDGSTDNTQAIAEDYQRKYPEIIKLINQENGGHGEAVNTGLYNATGLYFKVVDSDDWVNEKALKQVMATLKELIADGTSPDLFLANYVYEKVDAKKKKVINYNWALPKDRIFTWDE
;
A
#
# COMPACT_ATOMS: atom_id res chain seq x y z
N MET A 1 -16.93 -3.63 -4.02
CA MET A 1 -15.77 -4.57 -4.05
C MET A 1 -14.51 -3.74 -3.94
N LYS A 2 -13.55 -4.11 -3.11
CA LYS A 2 -12.27 -3.43 -3.02
C LYS A 2 -11.36 -3.92 -4.13
N LEU A 3 -10.67 -3.00 -4.79
CA LEU A 3 -9.77 -3.30 -5.90
C LEU A 3 -8.34 -3.58 -5.41
N LEU A 4 -7.85 -2.75 -4.50
CA LEU A 4 -6.50 -2.85 -3.94
C LEU A 4 -6.54 -2.73 -2.42
N THR A 5 -5.97 -3.72 -1.74
CA THR A 5 -5.64 -3.62 -0.32
C THR A 5 -4.19 -3.21 -0.14
N ALA A 6 -3.96 -2.09 0.54
CA ALA A 6 -2.64 -1.70 1.02
C ALA A 6 -2.54 -2.01 2.52
N VAL A 7 -1.53 -2.76 2.92
CA VAL A 7 -1.24 -3.04 4.33
C VAL A 7 -0.09 -2.16 4.79
N ILE A 8 -0.27 -1.51 5.93
CA ILE A 8 0.74 -0.68 6.58
C ILE A 8 1.10 -1.36 7.92
N PRO A 9 2.19 -2.15 7.97
CA PRO A 9 2.69 -2.67 9.24
C PRO A 9 3.30 -1.53 10.04
N CYS A 10 2.86 -1.37 11.30
CA CYS A 10 3.25 -0.27 12.17
C CYS A 10 3.77 -0.79 13.51
N TYR A 11 4.99 -0.41 13.84
CA TYR A 11 5.56 -0.57 15.17
C TYR A 11 6.28 0.72 15.58
N ASN A 12 5.75 1.43 16.60
CA ASN A 12 6.25 2.74 17.04
C ASN A 12 6.39 3.74 15.87
N SER A 13 5.33 3.87 15.06
CA SER A 13 5.31 4.61 13.80
C SER A 13 4.64 5.99 13.90
N ALA A 14 4.31 6.47 15.09
CA ALA A 14 3.53 7.70 15.31
C ALA A 14 4.10 8.93 14.60
N ALA A 15 5.43 9.01 14.44
CA ALA A 15 6.09 10.18 13.88
C ALA A 15 5.91 10.32 12.36
N TYR A 16 5.58 9.23 11.62
CA TYR A 16 5.63 9.24 10.15
C TYR A 16 4.47 8.52 9.45
N MET A 17 3.71 7.65 10.12
CA MET A 17 2.66 6.84 9.51
C MET A 17 1.55 7.66 8.83
N SER A 18 1.27 8.87 9.30
CA SER A 18 0.25 9.73 8.70
C SER A 18 0.49 9.99 7.22
N ARG A 19 1.75 10.18 6.82
CA ARG A 19 2.11 10.40 5.41
C ARG A 19 1.80 9.18 4.54
N ALA A 20 2.10 7.97 5.04
CA ALA A 20 1.76 6.73 4.36
C ALA A 20 0.25 6.63 4.14
N ILE A 21 -0.53 6.81 5.20
CA ILE A 21 -1.99 6.72 5.16
C ILE A 21 -2.59 7.74 4.19
N GLU A 22 -2.23 9.02 4.33
CA GLU A 22 -2.78 10.12 3.51
C GLU A 22 -2.49 9.93 2.03
N SER A 23 -1.28 9.45 1.69
CA SER A 23 -0.93 9.17 0.31
C SER A 23 -1.80 8.09 -0.33
N LEU A 24 -2.19 7.07 0.43
CA LEU A 24 -3.04 5.96 -0.02
C LEU A 24 -4.52 6.35 -0.15
N LEU A 25 -5.02 7.30 0.65
CA LEU A 25 -6.39 7.78 0.54
C LEU A 25 -6.72 8.35 -0.83
N SER A 26 -5.71 8.80 -1.59
CA SER A 26 -5.88 9.28 -2.97
C SER A 26 -6.40 8.21 -3.95
N GLY A 27 -6.35 6.93 -3.59
CA GLY A 27 -6.87 5.80 -4.38
C GLY A 27 -8.40 5.69 -4.38
N GLY A 28 -9.10 6.42 -3.49
CA GLY A 28 -10.56 6.50 -3.46
C GLY A 28 -11.24 5.30 -2.80
N ASP A 29 -12.55 5.14 -3.04
CA ASP A 29 -13.42 4.21 -2.31
C ASP A 29 -13.14 2.72 -2.60
N GLU A 30 -12.45 2.42 -3.69
CA GLU A 30 -12.06 1.05 -4.03
C GLU A 30 -10.71 0.62 -3.41
N MET A 31 -10.05 1.55 -2.71
CA MET A 31 -8.95 1.20 -1.80
C MET A 31 -9.49 0.59 -0.50
N GLU A 32 -8.72 -0.35 0.01
CA GLU A 32 -8.75 -0.78 1.40
C GLU A 32 -7.37 -0.53 1.99
N ILE A 33 -7.29 0.09 3.15
CA ILE A 33 -6.06 0.34 3.88
C ILE A 33 -6.14 -0.40 5.21
N ILE A 34 -5.30 -1.40 5.41
CA ILE A 34 -5.22 -2.14 6.66
C ILE A 34 -3.99 -1.67 7.43
N ILE A 35 -4.21 -0.98 8.54
CA ILE A 35 -3.15 -0.60 9.47
C ILE A 35 -3.01 -1.74 10.48
N VAL A 36 -1.85 -2.37 10.56
CA VAL A 36 -1.57 -3.40 11.55
C VAL A 36 -0.64 -2.81 12.60
N ASN A 37 -1.18 -2.54 13.79
CA ASN A 37 -0.41 -2.08 14.93
C ASN A 37 0.18 -3.29 15.66
N ASP A 38 1.46 -3.50 15.49
CA ASP A 38 2.23 -4.65 15.99
C ASP A 38 2.78 -4.38 17.41
N GLY A 39 1.87 -4.11 18.36
CA GLY A 39 2.23 -3.91 19.76
C GLY A 39 3.00 -2.62 20.04
N SER A 40 2.68 -1.52 19.37
CA SER A 40 3.33 -0.21 19.59
C SER A 40 3.10 0.30 21.01
N THR A 41 4.10 1.02 21.53
CA THR A 41 4.10 1.65 22.86
C THR A 41 3.99 3.18 22.79
N ASP A 42 4.04 3.75 21.58
CA ASP A 42 3.84 5.18 21.31
C ASP A 42 2.39 5.50 20.91
N ASN A 43 2.13 6.67 20.33
CA ASN A 43 0.80 7.08 19.91
C ASN A 43 0.31 6.44 18.58
N THR A 44 0.99 5.43 18.06
CA THR A 44 0.63 4.75 16.79
C THR A 44 -0.83 4.29 16.79
N GLN A 45 -1.28 3.60 17.85
CA GLN A 45 -2.64 3.11 17.96
C GLN A 45 -3.66 4.26 17.90
N ALA A 46 -3.46 5.30 18.70
CA ALA A 46 -4.41 6.43 18.76
C ALA A 46 -4.54 7.14 17.42
N ILE A 47 -3.43 7.32 16.68
CA ILE A 47 -3.43 7.89 15.34
C ILE A 47 -4.22 6.99 14.38
N ALA A 48 -3.98 5.68 14.40
CA ALA A 48 -4.67 4.72 13.53
C ALA A 48 -6.19 4.68 13.81
N GLU A 49 -6.60 4.72 15.08
CA GLU A 49 -8.02 4.80 15.49
C GLU A 49 -8.69 6.06 14.96
N ASP A 50 -7.98 7.20 14.99
CA ASP A 50 -8.49 8.47 14.44
C ASP A 50 -8.72 8.38 12.92
N TYR A 51 -7.78 7.79 12.18
CA TYR A 51 -7.95 7.60 10.74
C TYR A 51 -9.08 6.62 10.43
N GLN A 52 -9.19 5.48 11.13
CA GLN A 52 -10.29 4.54 10.95
C GLN A 52 -11.65 5.21 11.23
N ARG A 53 -11.76 6.04 12.26
CA ARG A 53 -13.01 6.77 12.58
C ARG A 53 -13.39 7.77 11.50
N LYS A 54 -12.40 8.44 10.87
CA LYS A 54 -12.62 9.40 9.77
C LYS A 54 -12.97 8.71 8.44
N TYR A 55 -12.42 7.53 8.20
CA TYR A 55 -12.55 6.80 6.93
C TYR A 55 -12.94 5.33 7.14
N PRO A 56 -14.08 5.06 7.82
CA PRO A 56 -14.44 3.70 8.25
C PRO A 56 -14.67 2.70 7.09
N GLU A 57 -15.00 3.20 5.89
CA GLU A 57 -15.21 2.38 4.70
C GLU A 57 -13.91 2.04 3.96
N ILE A 58 -12.80 2.73 4.29
CA ILE A 58 -11.51 2.59 3.60
C ILE A 58 -10.45 2.02 4.54
N ILE A 59 -10.44 2.45 5.81
CA ILE A 59 -9.38 2.11 6.77
C ILE A 59 -9.88 1.11 7.80
N LYS A 60 -9.13 0.04 7.98
CA LYS A 60 -9.28 -0.97 9.02
C LYS A 60 -8.02 -1.00 9.89
N LEU A 61 -8.20 -0.88 11.20
CA LEU A 61 -7.13 -1.08 12.17
C LEU A 61 -7.20 -2.49 12.77
N ILE A 62 -6.05 -3.13 12.85
CA ILE A 62 -5.87 -4.39 13.56
C ILE A 62 -4.76 -4.19 14.59
N ASN A 63 -5.07 -4.44 15.86
CA ASN A 63 -4.09 -4.45 16.92
C ASN A 63 -3.69 -5.90 17.24
N GLN A 64 -2.39 -6.17 17.36
CA GLN A 64 -1.84 -7.47 17.75
C GLN A 64 -0.71 -7.30 18.75
N GLU A 65 -0.36 -8.38 19.44
CA GLU A 65 0.90 -8.45 20.19
C GLU A 65 2.07 -8.40 19.22
N ASN A 66 3.19 -7.82 19.62
CA ASN A 66 4.35 -7.68 18.75
C ASN A 66 4.85 -9.05 18.29
N GLY A 67 4.67 -9.31 17.00
CA GLY A 67 5.13 -10.51 16.30
C GLY A 67 6.21 -10.23 15.25
N GLY A 68 6.55 -8.94 15.06
CA GLY A 68 7.50 -8.47 14.08
C GLY A 68 6.87 -8.19 12.71
N HIS A 69 7.64 -7.52 11.85
CA HIS A 69 7.18 -7.00 10.55
C HIS A 69 6.50 -8.07 9.69
N GLY A 70 7.09 -9.26 9.58
CA GLY A 70 6.53 -10.35 8.76
C GLY A 70 5.16 -10.82 9.25
N GLU A 71 4.97 -10.93 10.58
CA GLU A 71 3.68 -11.32 11.17
C GLU A 71 2.63 -10.22 10.96
N ALA A 72 3.00 -8.96 11.08
CA ALA A 72 2.11 -7.85 10.78
C ALA A 72 1.66 -7.84 9.31
N VAL A 73 2.58 -8.15 8.37
CA VAL A 73 2.25 -8.32 6.94
C VAL A 73 1.29 -9.49 6.74
N ASN A 74 1.54 -10.64 7.37
CA ASN A 74 0.67 -11.83 7.28
C ASN A 74 -0.74 -11.51 7.83
N THR A 75 -0.82 -10.85 8.98
CA THR A 75 -2.10 -10.42 9.54
C THR A 75 -2.86 -9.53 8.56
N GLY A 76 -2.18 -8.58 7.93
CA GLY A 76 -2.77 -7.75 6.89
C GLY A 76 -3.26 -8.54 5.68
N LEU A 77 -2.45 -9.49 5.19
CA LEU A 77 -2.78 -10.34 4.06
C LEU A 77 -4.03 -11.20 4.34
N TYR A 78 -4.11 -11.86 5.50
CA TYR A 78 -5.27 -12.68 5.88
C TYR A 78 -6.57 -11.89 6.04
N ASN A 79 -6.47 -10.59 6.26
CA ASN A 79 -7.61 -9.70 6.43
C ASN A 79 -7.94 -8.86 5.19
N ALA A 80 -7.15 -8.98 4.11
CA ALA A 80 -7.33 -8.24 2.87
C ALA A 80 -8.58 -8.71 2.12
N THR A 81 -9.34 -7.77 1.56
CA THR A 81 -10.54 -8.03 0.75
C THR A 81 -10.41 -7.55 -0.69
N GLY A 82 -9.35 -6.82 -1.01
CA GLY A 82 -9.06 -6.33 -2.36
C GLY A 82 -8.61 -7.45 -3.30
N LEU A 83 -8.88 -7.29 -4.58
CA LEU A 83 -8.40 -8.20 -5.62
C LEU A 83 -6.88 -8.23 -5.72
N TYR A 84 -6.25 -7.09 -5.44
CA TYR A 84 -4.79 -6.93 -5.39
C TYR A 84 -4.34 -6.56 -4.00
N PHE A 85 -3.12 -6.95 -3.67
CA PHE A 85 -2.50 -6.74 -2.38
C PHE A 85 -1.16 -6.03 -2.52
N LYS A 86 -0.88 -5.06 -1.65
CA LYS A 86 0.40 -4.37 -1.56
C LYS A 86 0.77 -4.07 -0.12
N VAL A 87 2.05 -4.25 0.20
CA VAL A 87 2.62 -3.72 1.46
C VAL A 87 3.20 -2.33 1.19
N VAL A 88 2.93 -1.41 2.10
CA VAL A 88 3.54 -0.07 2.15
C VAL A 88 4.07 0.11 3.57
N ASP A 89 5.37 0.21 3.73
CA ASP A 89 5.98 0.42 5.04
C ASP A 89 5.53 1.76 5.64
N SER A 90 5.43 1.82 6.96
CA SER A 90 4.84 2.99 7.65
C SER A 90 5.63 4.29 7.49
N ASP A 91 6.90 4.21 7.05
CA ASP A 91 7.78 5.33 6.72
C ASP A 91 7.88 5.62 5.21
N ASP A 92 7.20 4.82 4.38
CA ASP A 92 7.08 5.02 2.94
C ASP A 92 5.77 5.74 2.56
N TRP A 93 5.66 6.18 1.33
CA TRP A 93 4.44 6.77 0.77
C TRP A 93 4.36 6.52 -0.75
N VAL A 94 3.16 6.64 -1.29
CA VAL A 94 2.92 6.53 -2.73
C VAL A 94 2.77 7.92 -3.38
N ASN A 95 3.11 8.02 -4.66
CA ASN A 95 2.76 9.20 -5.43
C ASN A 95 1.27 9.16 -5.80
N GLU A 96 0.50 10.16 -5.39
CA GLU A 96 -0.96 10.20 -5.58
C GLU A 96 -1.39 10.08 -7.04
N LYS A 97 -0.67 10.74 -7.97
CA LYS A 97 -0.98 10.66 -9.40
C LYS A 97 -0.72 9.26 -9.93
N ALA A 98 0.40 8.65 -9.51
CA ALA A 98 0.73 7.28 -9.90
C ALA A 98 -0.29 6.28 -9.32
N LEU A 99 -0.70 6.44 -8.07
CA LEU A 99 -1.73 5.58 -7.47
C LEU A 99 -3.05 5.66 -8.24
N LYS A 100 -3.51 6.87 -8.59
CA LYS A 100 -4.72 7.04 -9.42
C LYS A 100 -4.60 6.36 -10.78
N GLN A 101 -3.43 6.41 -11.42
CA GLN A 101 -3.17 5.69 -12.66
C GLN A 101 -3.21 4.17 -12.46
N VAL A 102 -2.58 3.65 -11.41
CA VAL A 102 -2.63 2.21 -11.05
C VAL A 102 -4.08 1.76 -10.88
N MET A 103 -4.86 2.49 -10.09
CA MET A 103 -6.27 2.16 -9.84
C MET A 103 -7.10 2.17 -11.14
N ALA A 104 -6.89 3.16 -12.01
CA ALA A 104 -7.58 3.23 -13.31
C ALA A 104 -7.20 2.05 -14.21
N THR A 105 -5.91 1.76 -14.34
CA THR A 105 -5.41 0.64 -15.17
C THR A 105 -5.93 -0.71 -14.66
N LEU A 106 -5.92 -0.95 -13.35
CA LEU A 106 -6.47 -2.19 -12.78
C LEU A 106 -7.97 -2.35 -13.07
N LYS A 107 -8.75 -1.25 -13.00
CA LYS A 107 -10.17 -1.26 -13.37
C LYS A 107 -10.39 -1.63 -14.83
N GLU A 108 -9.64 -1.01 -15.72
CA GLU A 108 -9.71 -1.27 -17.18
C GLU A 108 -9.40 -2.74 -17.46
N LEU A 109 -8.31 -3.26 -16.92
CA LEU A 109 -7.90 -4.66 -17.11
C LEU A 109 -8.99 -5.63 -16.64
N ILE A 110 -9.59 -5.40 -15.48
CA ILE A 110 -10.66 -6.25 -14.94
C ILE A 110 -11.92 -6.14 -15.80
N ALA A 111 -12.29 -4.94 -16.24
CA ALA A 111 -13.45 -4.73 -17.11
C ALA A 111 -13.31 -5.45 -18.45
N ASP A 112 -12.10 -5.54 -18.97
CA ASP A 112 -11.77 -6.28 -20.21
C ASP A 112 -11.64 -7.80 -19.99
N GLY A 113 -11.90 -8.28 -18.77
CA GLY A 113 -11.76 -9.71 -18.43
C GLY A 113 -10.31 -10.17 -18.25
N THR A 114 -9.39 -9.24 -18.16
CA THR A 114 -7.96 -9.51 -17.93
C THR A 114 -7.65 -9.33 -16.45
N SER A 115 -7.02 -10.32 -15.85
CA SER A 115 -6.64 -10.31 -14.43
C SER A 115 -5.19 -10.74 -14.29
N PRO A 116 -4.20 -9.82 -14.43
CA PRO A 116 -2.80 -10.17 -14.24
C PRO A 116 -2.55 -10.56 -12.77
N ASP A 117 -1.74 -11.60 -12.56
CA ASP A 117 -1.38 -12.06 -11.21
C ASP A 117 -0.46 -11.07 -10.51
N LEU A 118 0.30 -10.28 -11.26
CA LEU A 118 1.26 -9.32 -10.75
C LEU A 118 1.21 -8.02 -11.56
N PHE A 119 1.07 -6.89 -10.86
CA PHE A 119 1.17 -5.56 -11.42
C PHE A 119 2.46 -4.89 -10.92
N LEU A 120 3.38 -4.57 -11.82
CA LEU A 120 4.66 -3.98 -11.49
C LEU A 120 4.65 -2.47 -11.71
N ALA A 121 5.12 -1.72 -10.73
CA ALA A 121 5.29 -0.28 -10.82
C ALA A 121 6.71 0.12 -10.39
N ASN A 122 7.18 1.24 -10.91
CA ASN A 122 8.46 1.83 -10.51
C ASN A 122 8.38 2.42 -9.10
N TYR A 123 9.53 2.57 -8.46
CA TYR A 123 9.64 3.27 -7.18
C TYR A 123 10.82 4.26 -7.15
N VAL A 124 10.80 5.13 -6.16
CA VAL A 124 11.79 6.21 -6.02
C VAL A 124 12.43 6.12 -4.64
N TYR A 125 13.76 6.05 -4.62
CA TYR A 125 14.50 6.31 -3.39
C TYR A 125 14.56 7.80 -3.13
N GLU A 126 13.93 8.25 -2.05
CA GLU A 126 13.97 9.63 -1.57
C GLU A 126 14.54 9.65 -0.14
N LYS A 127 15.82 9.98 -0.02
CA LYS A 127 16.43 10.15 1.30
C LYS A 127 16.12 11.53 1.85
N VAL A 128 15.75 11.61 3.13
CA VAL A 128 15.28 12.82 3.82
C VAL A 128 16.21 14.03 3.61
N ASP A 129 17.54 13.84 3.54
CA ASP A 129 18.52 14.93 3.39
C ASP A 129 19.21 14.95 2.03
N ALA A 130 18.76 14.18 1.05
CA ALA A 130 19.42 14.10 -0.24
C ALA A 130 18.75 15.01 -1.29
N LYS A 131 19.55 15.88 -1.92
CA LYS A 131 19.09 16.71 -3.04
C LYS A 131 18.72 15.92 -4.31
N LYS A 132 19.08 14.62 -4.39
CA LYS A 132 18.83 13.78 -5.57
C LYS A 132 17.96 12.60 -5.21
N LYS A 133 16.86 12.45 -5.95
CA LYS A 133 16.01 11.25 -5.95
C LYS A 133 16.57 10.24 -6.94
N LYS A 134 16.52 8.95 -6.62
CA LYS A 134 16.89 7.87 -7.52
C LYS A 134 15.65 7.08 -7.92
N VAL A 135 15.24 7.19 -9.17
CA VAL A 135 14.16 6.37 -9.73
C VAL A 135 14.70 4.97 -10.04
N ILE A 136 14.05 3.97 -9.52
CA ILE A 136 14.26 2.57 -9.88
C ILE A 136 13.14 2.19 -10.83
N ASN A 137 13.51 1.79 -12.04
CA ASN A 137 12.58 1.32 -13.06
C ASN A 137 13.02 -0.06 -13.56
N TYR A 138 12.06 -0.80 -14.08
CA TYR A 138 12.25 -2.16 -14.58
C TYR A 138 12.32 -2.24 -16.12
N ASN A 139 12.30 -1.09 -16.82
CA ASN A 139 12.21 -1.03 -18.28
C ASN A 139 13.37 -1.70 -19.02
N TRP A 140 14.50 -1.93 -18.32
CA TRP A 140 15.66 -2.63 -18.87
C TRP A 140 15.53 -4.16 -18.82
N ALA A 141 14.64 -4.69 -17.96
CA ALA A 141 14.49 -6.12 -17.69
C ALA A 141 13.11 -6.66 -18.08
N LEU A 142 12.09 -5.80 -18.10
CA LEU A 142 10.70 -6.20 -18.29
C LEU A 142 10.03 -5.36 -19.38
N PRO A 143 9.09 -5.95 -20.15
CA PRO A 143 8.27 -5.21 -21.10
C PRO A 143 7.52 -4.07 -20.40
N LYS A 144 7.42 -2.94 -21.09
CA LYS A 144 6.72 -1.75 -20.60
C LYS A 144 5.32 -1.64 -21.19
N ASP A 145 4.35 -1.27 -20.34
CA ASP A 145 2.97 -0.93 -20.73
C ASP A 145 2.26 -2.07 -21.51
N ARG A 146 2.59 -3.33 -21.19
CA ARG A 146 1.93 -4.51 -21.76
C ARG A 146 1.88 -5.66 -20.77
N ILE A 147 0.95 -6.56 -21.00
CA ILE A 147 0.88 -7.85 -20.31
C ILE A 147 1.86 -8.81 -20.99
N PHE A 148 2.54 -9.61 -20.17
CA PHE A 148 3.47 -10.65 -20.62
C PHE A 148 3.41 -11.85 -19.67
N THR A 149 3.92 -12.97 -20.12
CA THR A 149 4.06 -14.20 -19.31
C THR A 149 5.52 -14.43 -18.95
N TRP A 150 5.76 -15.36 -18.03
CA TRP A 150 7.13 -15.70 -17.61
C TRP A 150 7.95 -16.41 -18.71
N ASP A 151 7.30 -16.86 -19.78
CA ASP A 151 7.95 -17.54 -20.91
C ASP A 151 8.47 -16.56 -21.99
N GLU A 152 8.24 -15.26 -21.84
CA GLU A 152 8.69 -14.17 -22.70
C GLU A 152 9.89 -13.42 -22.12
#